data_cfff5e9f44f38a11638ddc7714246010
#
_entry.id   cfff5e9f44f38a11638ddc7714246010
#
_cell.length_a   1.000
_cell.length_b   1.000
_cell.length_c   1.000
_cell.angle_alpha   90.00
_cell.angle_beta   90.00
_cell.angle_gamma   90.00
#
_symmetry.space_group_name_H-M   'P 1'
#
loop_
_entity.id
_entity.type
_entity.pdbx_description
1 polymer ?
#
loop_
_entity_poly.entity_id
_entity_poly.type
_entity_poly.pdbx_seq_one_letter_code
_entity_poly.pdbx_strand_id
1 'polypeptide(L)'
;MRVWGFALLLLGSSQVWAQACVIHSHGERLDVKLCQQNRNIPEKMFHDGFCEPNLPGQKVTVDYVDQCPAGAFGVCSDAHVDNMPYRQDIHYYGVASDTAYLKPFCEQKSQGQWQAP
;
A
#
# COMPACT_ATOMS: atom_id res chain seq x y z
N MET A 1 -1.07 -37.38 36.98
CA MET A 1 -1.11 -37.07 36.48
C MET A 1 -1.16 -36.27 35.72
N ARG A 2 -1.09 -35.85 35.30
CA ARG A 2 -1.10 -35.18 34.56
C ARG A 2 -1.27 -34.20 34.03
N VAL A 3 -1.25 -33.68 33.63
CA VAL A 3 -1.39 -32.81 33.14
C VAL A 3 -1.35 -32.22 32.25
N TRP A 4 -1.62 -31.78 31.99
CA TRP A 4 -1.62 -31.19 31.11
C TRP A 4 -1.64 -30.13 30.66
N GLY A 5 -1.58 -29.83 30.37
CA GLY A 5 -1.54 -28.83 29.95
C GLY A 5 -1.69 -28.15 29.00
N PHE A 6 -1.86 -27.84 28.84
CA PHE A 6 -1.92 -27.15 28.01
C PHE A 6 -1.85 -26.20 27.58
N ALA A 7 -1.91 -25.92 27.27
CA ALA A 7 -1.75 -25.11 26.80
C ALA A 7 -2.02 -24.29 26.17
N LEU A 8 -2.15 -23.92 26.02
CA LEU A 8 -2.33 -23.18 25.38
C LEU A 8 -2.11 -22.36 24.72
N LEU A 9 -2.39 -22.07 24.43
CA LEU A 9 -2.30 -21.44 23.70
C LEU A 9 -2.38 -20.43 23.38
N LEU A 10 -2.20 -19.98 23.15
CA LEU A 10 -2.18 -19.11 22.83
C LEU A 10 -2.04 -18.54 21.95
N LEU A 11 -2.45 -18.43 21.62
CA LEU A 11 -2.44 -17.92 20.78
C LEU A 11 -2.55 -16.76 20.56
N GLY A 12 -1.95 -16.42 20.45
CA GLY A 12 -1.84 -15.08 20.36
C GLY A 12 -2.64 -14.57 19.25
N SER A 13 -3.64 -13.97 19.50
CA SER A 13 -4.23 -13.19 18.50
C SER A 13 -3.34 -12.02 18.33
N SER A 14 -2.37 -12.18 17.52
CA SER A 14 -1.71 -11.01 17.05
C SER A 14 -2.78 -10.19 16.38
N GLN A 15 -2.92 -9.02 16.80
CA GLN A 15 -3.69 -8.05 16.11
C GLN A 15 -3.11 -7.91 14.72
N VAL A 16 -3.83 -8.39 13.74
CA VAL A 16 -3.43 -8.17 12.38
C VAL A 16 -3.94 -6.81 11.98
N TRP A 17 -3.09 -5.84 12.02
CA TRP A 17 -3.40 -4.54 11.47
C TRP A 17 -3.30 -4.62 9.96
N ALA A 18 -4.17 -3.90 9.27
CA ALA A 18 -4.09 -3.82 7.82
C ALA A 18 -2.74 -3.21 7.44
N GLN A 19 -2.00 -3.92 6.59
CA GLN A 19 -0.69 -3.48 6.13
C GLN A 19 -0.74 -2.85 4.76
N ALA A 20 -1.91 -2.71 4.18
CA ALA A 20 -2.07 -2.13 2.87
C ALA A 20 -3.36 -1.35 2.80
N CYS A 21 -3.41 -0.39 1.88
CA CYS A 21 -4.64 0.34 1.63
C CYS A 21 -4.85 0.50 0.13
N VAL A 22 -6.04 0.14 -0.32
CA VAL A 22 -6.46 0.31 -1.70
C VAL A 22 -7.15 1.67 -1.80
N ILE A 23 -6.60 2.53 -2.62
CA ILE A 23 -7.11 3.87 -2.80
C ILE A 23 -7.71 3.99 -4.19
N HIS A 24 -8.96 4.37 -4.27
CA HIS A 24 -9.65 4.57 -5.53
C HIS A 24 -10.11 6.02 -5.58
N SER A 25 -9.57 6.75 -6.54
CA SER A 25 -9.87 8.15 -6.73
C SER A 25 -10.73 8.31 -7.98
N HIS A 26 -11.93 8.88 -7.80
CA HIS A 26 -12.88 9.08 -8.87
C HIS A 26 -12.95 10.56 -9.20
N GLY A 27 -12.71 10.89 -10.47
CA GLY A 27 -12.85 12.25 -10.96
C GLY A 27 -13.52 12.24 -12.31
N GLU A 28 -13.92 13.40 -12.80
CA GLU A 28 -14.59 13.48 -14.08
C GLU A 28 -13.74 12.98 -15.24
N ARG A 29 -12.43 13.20 -15.15
CA ARG A 29 -11.50 12.86 -16.23
C ARG A 29 -10.48 11.82 -15.83
N LEU A 30 -10.43 11.48 -14.56
CA LEU A 30 -9.39 10.61 -14.07
C LEU A 30 -9.98 9.65 -13.06
N ASP A 31 -9.75 8.39 -13.30
CA ASP A 31 -10.17 7.31 -12.41
C ASP A 31 -8.92 6.49 -12.12
N VAL A 32 -8.39 6.62 -10.91
CA VAL A 32 -7.12 6.00 -10.54
C VAL A 32 -7.33 5.05 -9.38
N LYS A 33 -6.81 3.85 -9.52
CA LYS A 33 -6.81 2.85 -8.45
C LYS A 33 -5.39 2.40 -8.19
N LEU A 34 -4.98 2.52 -6.95
CA LEU A 34 -3.67 2.05 -6.53
C LEU A 34 -3.76 1.41 -5.15
N CYS A 35 -2.73 0.68 -4.78
CA CYS A 35 -2.65 0.09 -3.46
C CYS A 35 -1.26 0.35 -2.88
N GLN A 36 -1.23 0.89 -1.68
CA GLN A 36 0.01 1.11 -0.95
C GLN A 36 0.22 -0.05 0.02
N GLN A 37 1.37 -0.70 -0.08
CA GLN A 37 1.76 -1.80 0.79
C GLN A 37 2.86 -1.33 1.72
N ASN A 38 2.59 -1.38 3.02
CA ASN A 38 3.54 -0.93 4.04
C ASN A 38 4.75 -1.88 4.08
N ARG A 39 5.93 -1.31 4.20
CA ARG A 39 7.16 -2.08 4.43
C ARG A 39 7.68 -1.92 5.85
N ASN A 40 7.83 -0.68 6.31
CA ASN A 40 8.40 -0.42 7.63
C ASN A 40 7.81 0.80 8.33
N ILE A 41 6.69 1.30 7.84
CA ILE A 41 6.06 2.48 8.42
C ILE A 41 5.28 2.05 9.66
N PRO A 42 5.39 2.77 10.78
CA PRO A 42 4.56 2.46 11.96
C PRO A 42 3.09 2.46 11.57
N GLU A 43 2.35 1.48 12.06
CA GLU A 43 0.98 1.22 11.61
C GLU A 43 0.08 2.44 11.67
N LYS A 44 0.09 3.15 12.77
CA LYS A 44 -0.78 4.32 12.91
C LYS A 44 -0.40 5.41 11.92
N MET A 45 0.88 5.62 11.72
CA MET A 45 1.35 6.62 10.77
C MET A 45 0.98 6.22 9.34
N PHE A 46 1.11 4.95 9.02
CA PHE A 46 0.73 4.45 7.70
C PHE A 46 -0.76 4.68 7.47
N HIS A 47 -1.58 4.27 8.43
CA HIS A 47 -3.03 4.40 8.34
C HIS A 47 -3.46 5.86 8.21
N ASP A 48 -2.97 6.72 9.10
CA ASP A 48 -3.45 8.09 9.19
C ASP A 48 -2.76 9.04 8.22
N GLY A 49 -1.52 8.76 7.86
CA GLY A 49 -0.72 9.68 7.08
C GLY A 49 -0.49 9.28 5.64
N PHE A 50 -0.47 7.99 5.35
CA PHE A 50 -0.14 7.50 4.01
C PHE A 50 -1.36 7.06 3.22
N CYS A 51 -2.39 6.61 3.91
CA CYS A 51 -3.57 6.03 3.27
C CYS A 51 -4.72 7.01 3.10
N GLU A 52 -4.54 8.27 3.45
CA GLU A 52 -5.62 9.25 3.37
C GLU A 52 -5.19 10.44 2.52
N PRO A 53 -5.14 10.27 1.21
CA PRO A 53 -4.79 11.39 0.33
C PRO A 53 -5.91 12.43 0.34
N ASN A 54 -5.50 13.69 0.34
CA ASN A 54 -6.44 14.79 0.22
C ASN A 54 -6.34 15.34 -1.19
N LEU A 55 -7.27 14.90 -2.05
CA LEU A 55 -7.25 15.26 -3.45
C LEU A 55 -8.47 16.11 -3.77
N PRO A 56 -8.32 17.44 -3.85
CA PRO A 56 -9.45 18.33 -4.13
C PRO A 56 -10.13 17.98 -5.45
N GLY A 57 -11.45 18.01 -5.46
CA GLY A 57 -12.23 17.71 -6.65
C GLY A 57 -12.33 16.23 -7.00
N GLN A 58 -11.76 15.36 -6.17
CA GLN A 58 -11.80 13.92 -6.37
C GLN A 58 -12.62 13.28 -5.26
N LYS A 59 -13.36 12.24 -5.62
CA LYS A 59 -14.01 11.40 -4.62
C LYS A 59 -13.09 10.22 -4.35
N VAL A 60 -12.62 10.10 -3.14
CA VAL A 60 -11.63 9.09 -2.77
C VAL A 60 -12.26 8.08 -1.82
N THR A 61 -12.09 6.80 -2.13
CA THR A 61 -12.44 5.71 -1.23
C THR A 61 -11.18 4.96 -0.86
N VAL A 62 -11.12 4.51 0.40
CA VAL A 62 -9.96 3.78 0.91
C VAL A 62 -10.44 2.50 1.56
N ASP A 63 -9.88 1.37 1.12
CA ASP A 63 -10.12 0.07 1.73
C ASP A 63 -8.83 -0.43 2.35
N TYR A 64 -8.90 -0.80 3.63
CA TYR A 64 -7.74 -1.33 4.33
C TYR A 64 -7.73 -2.84 4.20
N VAL A 65 -6.61 -3.39 3.72
CA VAL A 65 -6.47 -4.82 3.45
C VAL A 65 -5.12 -5.31 3.95
N ASP A 66 -4.96 -6.61 4.06
CA ASP A 66 -3.69 -7.18 4.54
C ASP A 66 -2.60 -7.10 3.47
N GLN A 67 -2.96 -7.30 2.23
CA GLN A 67 -2.03 -7.27 1.12
C GLN A 67 -2.70 -6.65 -0.09
N CYS A 68 -1.91 -6.01 -0.92
CA CYS A 68 -2.43 -5.47 -2.16
C CYS A 68 -2.94 -6.60 -3.06
N PRO A 69 -4.12 -6.41 -3.69
CA PRO A 69 -4.68 -7.44 -4.57
C PRO A 69 -3.78 -7.70 -5.77
N ALA A 70 -3.91 -8.90 -6.32
CA ALA A 70 -3.23 -9.26 -7.55
C ALA A 70 -3.79 -8.44 -8.73
N GLY A 71 -3.07 -8.41 -9.82
CA GLY A 71 -3.55 -7.78 -11.05
C GLY A 71 -2.98 -6.41 -11.33
N ALA A 72 -2.03 -5.94 -10.53
CA ALA A 72 -1.37 -4.68 -10.82
C ALA A 72 -0.61 -4.78 -12.15
N PHE A 73 -0.63 -3.71 -12.94
CA PHE A 73 0.17 -3.67 -14.16
C PHE A 73 1.61 -3.24 -13.87
N GLY A 74 1.88 -2.78 -12.68
CA GLY A 74 3.22 -2.40 -12.28
C GLY A 74 3.25 -2.04 -10.81
N VAL A 75 4.42 -2.14 -10.21
CA VAL A 75 4.63 -1.83 -8.81
C VAL A 75 5.86 -0.94 -8.67
N CYS A 76 5.69 0.16 -7.95
CA CYS A 76 6.84 0.97 -7.54
C CYS A 76 7.34 0.39 -6.22
N SER A 77 8.41 -0.39 -6.31
CA SER A 77 8.95 -1.10 -5.16
C SER A 77 9.87 -0.20 -4.36
N ASP A 78 9.73 -0.23 -3.05
CA ASP A 78 10.60 0.51 -2.14
C ASP A 78 10.54 2.02 -2.34
N ALA A 79 9.33 2.54 -2.55
CA ALA A 79 9.13 3.98 -2.69
C ALA A 79 9.38 4.68 -1.36
N HIS A 80 10.09 5.79 -1.41
CA HIS A 80 10.40 6.56 -0.20
C HIS A 80 10.76 7.99 -0.56
N VAL A 81 10.84 8.83 0.45
CA VAL A 81 11.26 10.22 0.33
C VAL A 81 12.69 10.33 0.84
N ASP A 82 13.50 11.16 0.21
CA ASP A 82 14.87 11.37 0.65
C ASP A 82 14.93 11.76 2.12
N ASN A 83 15.89 11.18 2.82
CA ASN A 83 16.15 11.47 4.24
C ASN A 83 15.02 11.04 5.17
N MET A 84 14.10 10.20 4.70
CA MET A 84 13.04 9.62 5.51
C MET A 84 13.20 8.11 5.52
N PRO A 85 13.03 7.47 6.68
CA PRO A 85 13.22 6.03 6.76
C PRO A 85 12.03 5.20 6.30
N TYR A 86 10.90 5.86 6.02
CA TYR A 86 9.65 5.16 5.75
C TYR A 86 9.57 4.68 4.31
N ARG A 87 9.23 3.40 4.12
CA ARG A 87 9.22 2.77 2.81
C ARG A 87 7.95 2.00 2.58
N GLN A 88 7.49 2.00 1.35
CA GLN A 88 6.29 1.28 0.94
C GLN A 88 6.42 0.84 -0.51
N ASP A 89 5.55 -0.08 -0.92
CA ASP A 89 5.41 -0.44 -2.32
C ASP A 89 4.08 0.13 -2.81
N ILE A 90 4.05 0.61 -4.05
CA ILE A 90 2.82 1.16 -4.62
C ILE A 90 2.45 0.34 -5.83
N HIS A 91 1.30 -0.33 -5.76
CA HIS A 91 0.76 -1.16 -6.83
C HIS A 91 -0.23 -0.34 -7.64
N TYR A 92 -0.11 -0.38 -8.95
CA TYR A 92 -0.98 0.38 -9.84
C TYR A 92 -1.86 -0.54 -10.66
N TYR A 93 -3.15 -0.19 -10.75
CA TYR A 93 -4.15 -0.98 -11.44
C TYR A 93 -4.79 -0.14 -12.55
N GLY A 94 -5.37 -0.79 -13.54
CA GLY A 94 -6.07 -0.09 -14.61
C GLY A 94 -5.32 -0.13 -15.93
N VAL A 95 -5.03 1.02 -16.48
CA VAL A 95 -4.51 1.14 -17.84
C VAL A 95 -3.00 0.99 -17.86
N ALA A 96 -2.52 -0.11 -18.43
CA ALA A 96 -1.09 -0.43 -18.43
C ALA A 96 -0.24 0.60 -19.18
N SER A 97 -0.81 1.33 -20.12
CA SER A 97 -0.07 2.36 -20.85
C SER A 97 0.36 3.52 -19.95
N ASP A 98 -0.23 3.65 -18.77
CA ASP A 98 0.19 4.67 -17.82
C ASP A 98 1.59 4.41 -17.27
N THR A 99 2.15 3.24 -17.52
CA THR A 99 3.53 2.94 -17.17
C THR A 99 4.50 3.98 -17.71
N ALA A 100 4.19 4.54 -18.90
CA ALA A 100 5.05 5.56 -19.50
C ALA A 100 5.26 6.77 -18.59
N TYR A 101 4.29 7.07 -17.73
CA TYR A 101 4.36 8.19 -16.79
C TYR A 101 4.73 7.73 -15.38
N LEU A 102 4.21 6.60 -14.97
CA LEU A 102 4.37 6.14 -13.60
C LEU A 102 5.76 5.58 -13.31
N LYS A 103 6.37 4.93 -14.30
CA LYS A 103 7.70 4.39 -14.12
C LYS A 103 8.74 5.48 -13.87
N PRO A 104 8.84 6.52 -14.70
CA PRO A 104 9.78 7.61 -14.41
C PRO A 104 9.46 8.31 -13.09
N PHE A 105 8.19 8.50 -12.78
CA PHE A 105 7.79 9.09 -11.50
C PHE A 105 8.28 8.25 -10.34
N CYS A 106 8.08 6.93 -10.42
CA CYS A 106 8.55 6.00 -9.40
C CYS A 106 10.04 6.13 -9.17
N GLU A 107 10.81 6.11 -10.25
CA GLU A 107 12.27 6.04 -10.16
C GLU A 107 12.91 7.38 -9.84
N GLN A 108 12.31 8.48 -10.27
CA GLN A 108 12.90 9.81 -10.10
C GLN A 108 12.33 10.56 -8.90
N LYS A 109 11.04 10.40 -8.61
CA LYS A 109 10.39 11.15 -7.54
C LYS A 109 10.20 10.33 -6.28
N SER A 110 9.91 9.05 -6.43
CA SER A 110 9.65 8.17 -5.29
C SER A 110 10.85 7.30 -4.94
N GLN A 111 11.95 7.42 -5.67
CA GLN A 111 13.21 6.72 -5.39
C GLN A 111 13.06 5.20 -5.36
N GLY A 112 12.02 4.69 -5.98
CA GLY A 112 11.74 3.26 -6.00
C GLY A 112 12.27 2.59 -7.25
N GLN A 113 11.94 1.32 -7.39
CA GLN A 113 12.25 0.53 -8.55
C GLN A 113 10.96 0.02 -9.16
N TRP A 114 10.78 0.27 -10.44
CA TRP A 114 9.58 -0.19 -11.13
C TRP A 114 9.68 -1.67 -11.44
N GLN A 115 8.64 -2.41 -11.06
CA GLN A 115 8.54 -3.85 -11.30
C GLN A 115 7.35 -4.09 -12.23
N ALA A 116 7.63 -4.68 -13.39
CA ALA A 116 6.57 -5.12 -14.28
C ALA A 116 5.95 -6.42 -13.74
N PRO A 117 4.73 -6.75 -14.16
CA PRO A 117 4.08 -7.97 -13.68
C PRO A 117 4.77 -9.24 -14.15
#